data_d31125e9ec44d454cb7dcfdc357f7ed0
#
_entry.id   d31125e9ec44d454cb7dcfdc357f7ed0
#
_cell.length_a   1.000
_cell.length_b   1.000
_cell.length_c   1.000
_cell.angle_alpha   90.00
_cell.angle_beta   90.00
_cell.angle_gamma   90.00
#
_symmetry.space_group_name_H-M   'P 1'
#
loop_
_entity.id
_entity.type
_entity.pdbx_description
1 polymer ?
#
loop_
_entity_poly.entity_id
_entity_poly.type
_entity_poly.pdbx_seq_one_letter_code
_entity_poly.pdbx_strand_id
1 'polypeptide(L)'
;RARLVGSEMCIRDSYRIEGKKTMGFELAEQFNWELPDVIFYPTGGGTGLIGMWKAFNELEELGWISKKPRMVAVQSDGCAPIYKAWKENKEFADLWENPKTVASGIRVPIAVGDFLIIRALNESNGFSITVSDEEILNDRDFISKQDGLLMCPEGAATFSALKKSLKQGLVSNNEKVVLFNCASGLKYPLSDVNSYIAVSYTHLRAHETSSN
;
A
#
# COMPACT_ATOMS: atom_id res chain seq x y z
N ARG A 1 3.30 33.20 2.06
CA ARG A 1 3.25 31.79 2.56
C ARG A 1 1.82 31.25 2.68
N ALA A 2 0.81 32.06 3.08
CA ALA A 2 -0.59 31.65 3.20
C ALA A 2 -1.24 31.27 1.85
N ARG A 3 -0.80 31.83 0.74
CA ARG A 3 -1.31 31.52 -0.61
C ARG A 3 -0.88 30.11 -1.11
N LEU A 4 0.30 29.64 -0.72
CA LEU A 4 0.79 28.31 -1.05
C LEU A 4 0.01 27.22 -0.31
N VAL A 5 -0.35 27.45 0.94
CA VAL A 5 -1.13 26.53 1.76
C VAL A 5 -2.54 26.32 1.17
N GLY A 6 -3.20 27.36 0.70
CA GLY A 6 -4.52 27.26 0.09
C GLY A 6 -4.50 26.52 -1.26
N SER A 7 -3.47 26.73 -2.09
CA SER A 7 -3.33 26.04 -3.37
C SER A 7 -2.91 24.56 -3.19
N GLU A 8 -2.08 24.25 -2.18
CA GLU A 8 -1.76 22.86 -1.84
C GLU A 8 -2.98 22.09 -1.32
N MET A 9 -3.85 22.71 -0.53
CA MET A 9 -5.10 22.07 -0.10
C MET A 9 -6.02 21.80 -1.28
N CYS A 10 -6.22 22.74 -2.19
CA CYS A 10 -7.02 22.51 -3.41
C CYS A 10 -6.43 21.43 -4.31
N ILE A 11 -5.11 21.34 -4.44
CA ILE A 11 -4.43 20.31 -5.24
C ILE A 11 -4.52 18.94 -4.56
N ARG A 12 -4.49 18.89 -3.22
CA ARG A 12 -4.55 17.63 -2.47
C ARG A 12 -5.95 17.04 -2.44
N ASP A 13 -6.98 17.85 -2.32
CA ASP A 13 -8.32 17.36 -1.98
C ASP A 13 -9.21 17.07 -3.19
N SER A 14 -9.07 17.76 -4.33
CA SER A 14 -9.90 17.45 -5.49
C SER A 14 -9.11 16.82 -6.64
N TYR A 15 -8.14 17.53 -7.21
CA TYR A 15 -7.48 17.06 -8.43
C TYR A 15 -6.61 15.81 -8.22
N ARG A 16 -5.94 15.69 -7.06
CA ARG A 16 -5.13 14.49 -6.78
C ARG A 16 -5.99 13.26 -6.55
N ILE A 17 -7.13 13.40 -5.88
CA ILE A 17 -8.08 12.30 -5.68
C ILE A 17 -8.68 11.90 -7.02
N GLU A 18 -9.11 12.87 -7.85
CA GLU A 18 -9.61 12.59 -9.19
C GLU A 18 -8.58 11.85 -10.06
N GLY A 19 -7.32 12.30 -10.05
CA GLY A 19 -6.26 11.61 -10.77
C GLY A 19 -5.95 10.20 -10.22
N LYS A 20 -6.16 9.97 -8.92
CA LYS A 20 -5.96 8.67 -8.28
C LYS A 20 -7.10 7.68 -8.53
N LYS A 21 -8.23 8.11 -9.03
CA LYS A 21 -9.31 7.20 -9.47
C LYS A 21 -8.85 6.23 -10.56
N THR A 22 -7.87 6.63 -11.38
CA THR A 22 -7.31 5.77 -12.42
C THR A 22 -6.83 4.44 -11.86
N MET A 23 -6.28 4.41 -10.63
CA MET A 23 -5.88 3.17 -9.97
C MET A 23 -7.07 2.21 -9.76
N GLY A 24 -8.24 2.74 -9.41
CA GLY A 24 -9.46 1.96 -9.23
C GLY A 24 -10.03 1.46 -10.56
N PHE A 25 -10.00 2.29 -11.59
CA PHE A 25 -10.45 1.91 -12.93
C PHE A 25 -9.56 0.85 -13.56
N GLU A 26 -8.23 1.04 -13.50
CA GLU A 26 -7.26 0.04 -13.98
C GLU A 26 -7.42 -1.30 -13.25
N LEU A 27 -7.63 -1.26 -11.93
CA LEU A 27 -7.85 -2.48 -11.16
C LEU A 27 -9.15 -3.17 -11.59
N ALA A 28 -10.24 -2.43 -11.76
CA ALA A 28 -11.52 -2.99 -12.22
C ALA A 28 -11.41 -3.61 -13.62
N GLU A 29 -10.73 -2.95 -14.55
CA GLU A 29 -10.47 -3.47 -15.90
C GLU A 29 -9.62 -4.75 -15.85
N GLN A 30 -8.51 -4.75 -15.09
CA GLN A 30 -7.61 -5.90 -14.96
C GLN A 30 -8.29 -7.12 -14.31
N PHE A 31 -9.28 -6.89 -13.47
CA PHE A 31 -10.11 -7.93 -12.86
C PHE A 31 -11.38 -8.25 -13.66
N ASN A 32 -11.48 -7.79 -14.92
CA ASN A 32 -12.66 -7.99 -15.77
C ASN A 32 -13.96 -7.54 -15.09
N TRP A 33 -13.91 -6.40 -14.39
CA TRP A 33 -15.03 -5.77 -13.66
C TRP A 33 -15.54 -6.59 -12.45
N GLU A 34 -14.83 -7.65 -12.05
CA GLU A 34 -15.06 -8.43 -10.84
C GLU A 34 -13.99 -8.10 -9.80
N LEU A 35 -14.20 -7.05 -9.03
CA LEU A 35 -13.24 -6.56 -8.05
C LEU A 35 -12.85 -7.62 -7.00
N PRO A 36 -11.64 -7.53 -6.41
CA PRO A 36 -11.23 -8.41 -5.32
C PRO A 36 -12.11 -8.21 -4.07
N ASP A 37 -12.00 -9.14 -3.11
CA ASP A 37 -12.75 -9.03 -1.86
C ASP A 37 -12.13 -8.00 -0.91
N VAL A 38 -10.81 -7.88 -0.92
CA VAL A 38 -10.05 -7.02 0.01
C VAL A 38 -8.89 -6.35 -0.69
N ILE A 39 -8.68 -5.06 -0.43
CA ILE A 39 -7.52 -4.30 -0.90
C ILE A 39 -6.75 -3.74 0.28
N PHE A 40 -5.48 -4.13 0.42
CA PHE A 40 -4.54 -3.56 1.38
C PHE A 40 -3.77 -2.42 0.73
N TYR A 41 -3.91 -1.24 1.28
CA TYR A 41 -3.25 -0.04 0.76
C TYR A 41 -2.33 0.60 1.81
N PRO A 42 -1.04 0.84 1.49
CA PRO A 42 -0.13 1.50 2.41
C PRO A 42 -0.53 2.97 2.54
N THR A 43 -0.91 3.37 3.75
CA THR A 43 -1.65 4.59 3.98
C THR A 43 -0.85 5.63 4.76
N GLY A 44 -0.33 6.63 4.04
CA GLY A 44 0.15 7.88 4.61
C GLY A 44 -0.94 8.95 4.47
N GLY A 45 -0.87 9.79 3.43
CA GLY A 45 -1.91 10.78 3.12
C GLY A 45 -3.21 10.20 2.57
N GLY A 46 -3.25 8.91 2.21
CA GLY A 46 -4.45 8.16 1.83
C GLY A 46 -5.08 8.50 0.49
N THR A 47 -4.48 9.39 -0.33
CA THR A 47 -5.09 9.86 -1.58
C THR A 47 -5.41 8.74 -2.57
N GLY A 48 -4.60 7.68 -2.62
CA GLY A 48 -4.84 6.51 -3.47
C GLY A 48 -6.01 5.66 -2.96
N LEU A 49 -6.09 5.42 -1.65
CA LEU A 49 -7.20 4.70 -1.04
C LEU A 49 -8.53 5.44 -1.29
N ILE A 50 -8.56 6.75 -1.03
CA ILE A 50 -9.73 7.60 -1.27
C ILE A 50 -10.11 7.62 -2.74
N GLY A 51 -9.12 7.76 -3.65
CA GLY A 51 -9.35 7.80 -5.10
C GLY A 51 -9.93 6.49 -5.62
N MET A 52 -9.39 5.34 -5.20
CA MET A 52 -9.95 4.03 -5.56
C MET A 52 -11.37 3.85 -5.02
N TRP A 53 -11.62 4.21 -3.76
CA TRP A 53 -12.96 4.12 -3.19
C TRP A 53 -13.98 4.96 -3.95
N LYS A 54 -13.59 6.19 -4.34
CA LYS A 54 -14.41 7.04 -5.19
C LYS A 54 -14.68 6.41 -6.55
N ALA A 55 -13.66 5.84 -7.20
CA ALA A 55 -13.82 5.15 -8.48
C ALA A 55 -14.78 3.95 -8.35
N PHE A 56 -14.68 3.16 -7.29
CA PHE A 56 -15.57 2.02 -7.08
C PHE A 56 -17.02 2.44 -6.83
N ASN A 57 -17.25 3.56 -6.14
CA ASN A 57 -18.60 4.12 -5.99
C ASN A 57 -19.18 4.55 -7.34
N GLU A 58 -18.42 5.26 -8.17
CA GLU A 58 -18.84 5.67 -9.51
C GLU A 58 -19.11 4.45 -10.42
N LEU A 59 -18.27 3.43 -10.38
CA LEU A 59 -18.48 2.20 -11.17
C LEU A 59 -19.73 1.42 -10.72
N GLU A 60 -20.01 1.39 -9.42
CA GLU A 60 -21.23 0.78 -8.89
C GLU A 60 -22.49 1.57 -9.32
N GLU A 61 -22.46 2.91 -9.21
CA GLU A 61 -23.54 3.79 -9.67
C GLU A 61 -23.83 3.65 -11.17
N LEU A 62 -22.79 3.44 -11.98
CA LEU A 62 -22.90 3.17 -13.42
C LEU A 62 -23.35 1.74 -13.74
N GLY A 63 -23.44 0.86 -12.75
CA GLY A 63 -23.80 -0.55 -12.92
C GLY A 63 -22.72 -1.42 -13.57
N TRP A 64 -21.45 -0.96 -13.59
CA TRP A 64 -20.32 -1.70 -14.17
C TRP A 64 -19.77 -2.77 -13.22
N ILE A 65 -19.93 -2.56 -11.92
CA ILE A 65 -19.57 -3.54 -10.87
C ILE A 65 -20.76 -3.77 -9.96
N SER A 66 -20.88 -4.97 -9.42
CA SER A 66 -21.94 -5.36 -8.49
C SER A 66 -21.50 -5.43 -7.03
N LYS A 67 -20.17 -5.40 -6.79
CA LYS A 67 -19.57 -5.54 -5.47
C LYS A 67 -18.33 -4.68 -5.36
N LYS A 68 -18.17 -4.02 -4.23
CA LYS A 68 -16.97 -3.25 -3.88
C LYS A 68 -16.09 -4.01 -2.89
N PRO A 69 -14.76 -3.83 -2.95
CA PRO A 69 -13.84 -4.46 -2.01
C PRO A 69 -13.91 -3.82 -0.62
N ARG A 70 -13.56 -4.56 0.39
CA ARG A 70 -13.21 -4.00 1.69
C ARG A 70 -11.86 -3.29 1.58
N MET A 71 -11.79 -2.03 2.03
CA MET A 71 -10.56 -1.24 2.00
C MET A 71 -9.82 -1.39 3.32
N VAL A 72 -8.51 -1.67 3.23
CA VAL A 72 -7.67 -1.80 4.42
C VAL A 72 -6.56 -0.75 4.39
N ALA A 73 -6.56 0.14 5.39
CA ALA A 73 -5.52 1.12 5.60
C ALA A 73 -4.38 0.52 6.42
N VAL A 74 -3.21 0.38 5.78
CA VAL A 74 -2.01 -0.15 6.44
C VAL A 74 -1.10 0.98 6.86
N GLN A 75 -0.74 1.02 8.14
CA GLN A 75 0.21 1.98 8.70
C GLN A 75 1.32 1.27 9.49
N SER A 76 2.43 1.98 9.74
CA SER A 76 3.44 1.51 10.70
C SER A 76 3.01 1.88 12.12
N ASP A 77 3.31 1.03 13.09
CA ASP A 77 3.06 1.29 14.52
C ASP A 77 3.79 2.54 15.03
N GLY A 78 4.91 2.91 14.41
CA GLY A 78 5.63 4.14 14.71
C GLY A 78 4.99 5.42 14.12
N CYS A 79 3.95 5.32 13.27
CA CYS A 79 3.19 6.45 12.73
C CYS A 79 1.81 5.98 12.24
N ALA A 80 0.81 5.93 13.12
CA ALA A 80 -0.49 5.31 12.85
C ALA A 80 -1.70 6.18 13.27
N PRO A 81 -1.78 7.44 12.82
CA PRO A 81 -2.89 8.33 13.24
C PRO A 81 -4.26 7.83 12.75
N ILE A 82 -4.35 7.27 11.54
CA ILE A 82 -5.60 6.73 10.99
C ILE A 82 -6.06 5.49 11.77
N TYR A 83 -5.14 4.57 12.07
CA TYR A 83 -5.45 3.39 12.88
C TYR A 83 -6.00 3.77 14.26
N LYS A 84 -5.37 4.74 14.93
CA LYS A 84 -5.80 5.22 16.23
C LYS A 84 -7.21 5.83 16.17
N ALA A 85 -7.44 6.74 15.23
CA ALA A 85 -8.73 7.38 15.06
C ALA A 85 -9.84 6.38 14.71
N TRP A 86 -9.59 5.47 13.76
CA TRP A 86 -10.54 4.41 13.39
C TRP A 86 -10.87 3.50 14.58
N LYS A 87 -9.87 3.07 15.36
CA LYS A 87 -10.07 2.24 16.54
C LYS A 87 -10.85 2.93 17.65
N GLU A 88 -10.69 4.25 17.79
CA GLU A 88 -11.42 5.09 18.74
C GLU A 88 -12.78 5.57 18.20
N ASN A 89 -13.21 5.13 17.02
CA ASN A 89 -14.43 5.57 16.31
C ASN A 89 -14.51 7.10 16.15
N LYS A 90 -13.37 7.75 15.92
CA LYS A 90 -13.28 9.19 15.63
C LYS A 90 -13.46 9.44 14.14
N GLU A 91 -14.01 10.60 13.79
CA GLU A 91 -14.13 11.06 12.42
C GLU A 91 -12.79 11.63 11.89
N PHE A 92 -12.00 12.22 12.78
CA PHE A 92 -10.72 12.87 12.44
C PHE A 92 -9.57 12.26 13.24
N ALA A 93 -8.40 12.23 12.64
CA ALA A 93 -7.19 11.76 13.32
C ALA A 93 -6.51 12.90 14.08
N ASP A 94 -5.99 12.58 15.26
CA ASP A 94 -5.11 13.47 16.00
C ASP A 94 -3.70 13.48 15.39
N LEU A 95 -2.96 14.56 15.57
CA LEU A 95 -1.56 14.64 15.19
C LEU A 95 -0.75 13.55 15.91
N TRP A 96 0.01 12.78 15.13
CA TRP A 96 0.92 11.76 15.67
C TRP A 96 2.23 12.39 16.09
N GLU A 97 2.58 12.27 17.36
CA GLU A 97 3.84 12.78 17.90
C GLU A 97 5.01 11.82 17.60
N ASN A 98 6.17 12.39 17.30
CA ASN A 98 7.42 11.65 17.05
C ASN A 98 7.30 10.52 16.02
N PRO A 99 6.83 10.78 14.79
CA PRO A 99 6.64 9.77 13.77
C PRO A 99 7.97 9.14 13.36
N LYS A 100 8.07 7.81 13.46
CA LYS A 100 9.27 7.07 13.11
C LYS A 100 8.92 5.75 12.44
N THR A 101 9.40 5.54 11.22
CA THR A 101 9.30 4.27 10.51
C THR A 101 10.30 4.23 9.34
N VAL A 102 10.73 3.03 8.96
CA VAL A 102 11.54 2.77 7.76
C VAL A 102 10.73 2.99 6.47
N ALA A 103 9.40 2.83 6.54
CA ALA A 103 8.47 3.07 5.44
C ALA A 103 8.14 4.56 5.33
N SER A 104 9.07 5.34 4.78
CA SER A 104 8.98 6.82 4.74
C SER A 104 7.74 7.34 4.02
N GLY A 105 7.21 6.62 3.04
CA GLY A 105 6.02 6.99 2.27
C GLY A 105 4.72 6.93 3.08
N ILE A 106 4.67 6.17 4.17
CA ILE A 106 3.54 6.12 5.10
C ILE A 106 3.80 6.85 6.43
N ARG A 107 4.95 7.52 6.57
CA ARG A 107 5.28 8.35 7.74
C ARG A 107 4.61 9.72 7.63
N VAL A 108 3.31 9.76 7.78
CA VAL A 108 2.49 10.97 7.68
C VAL A 108 1.78 11.19 9.02
N PRO A 109 2.28 12.13 9.86
CA PRO A 109 1.77 12.32 11.21
C PRO A 109 0.35 12.89 11.28
N ILE A 110 -0.11 13.52 10.19
CA ILE A 110 -1.49 13.96 10.00
C ILE A 110 -1.81 13.98 8.51
N ALA A 111 -2.89 13.34 8.11
CA ALA A 111 -3.38 13.36 6.73
C ALA A 111 -4.46 14.43 6.58
N VAL A 112 -4.42 15.22 5.51
CA VAL A 112 -5.42 16.26 5.26
C VAL A 112 -6.80 15.66 4.99
N GLY A 113 -6.85 14.48 4.38
CA GLY A 113 -8.08 13.75 4.05
C GLY A 113 -8.37 12.58 5.00
N ASP A 114 -7.97 12.64 6.25
CA ASP A 114 -8.12 11.57 7.24
C ASP A 114 -9.57 11.10 7.40
N PHE A 115 -10.53 12.03 7.46
CA PHE A 115 -11.96 11.73 7.53
C PHE A 115 -12.47 10.97 6.30
N LEU A 116 -11.92 11.22 5.11
CA LEU A 116 -12.26 10.48 3.88
C LEU A 116 -11.71 9.06 3.90
N ILE A 117 -10.51 8.87 4.47
CA ILE A 117 -9.94 7.54 4.68
C ILE A 117 -10.81 6.75 5.64
N ILE A 118 -11.13 7.32 6.80
CA ILE A 118 -11.97 6.69 7.84
C ILE A 118 -13.36 6.37 7.27
N ARG A 119 -13.94 7.29 6.51
CA ARG A 119 -15.21 7.05 5.83
C ARG A 119 -15.14 5.87 4.86
N ALA A 120 -14.12 5.81 4.00
CA ALA A 120 -13.93 4.70 3.06
C ALA A 120 -13.78 3.35 3.78
N LEU A 121 -13.07 3.30 4.91
CA LEU A 121 -12.97 2.11 5.73
C LEU A 121 -14.33 1.67 6.27
N ASN A 122 -15.10 2.59 6.83
CA ASN A 122 -16.41 2.30 7.42
C ASN A 122 -17.43 1.87 6.35
N GLU A 123 -17.53 2.61 5.24
CA GLU A 123 -18.46 2.31 4.15
C GLU A 123 -18.15 0.99 3.43
N SER A 124 -16.87 0.60 3.36
CA SER A 124 -16.44 -0.66 2.75
C SER A 124 -16.50 -1.86 3.70
N ASN A 125 -16.90 -1.70 4.95
CA ASN A 125 -16.73 -2.68 6.02
C ASN A 125 -15.25 -3.15 6.13
N GLY A 126 -14.34 -2.25 5.82
CA GLY A 126 -12.90 -2.45 5.93
C GLY A 126 -12.36 -2.15 7.32
N PHE A 127 -11.06 -2.06 7.43
CA PHE A 127 -10.41 -1.80 8.71
C PHE A 127 -9.07 -1.09 8.54
N SER A 128 -8.50 -0.63 9.64
CA SER A 128 -7.13 -0.18 9.68
C SER A 128 -6.28 -1.16 10.48
N ILE A 129 -5.01 -1.32 10.11
CA ILE A 129 -4.08 -2.24 10.77
C ILE A 129 -2.68 -1.65 10.79
N THR A 130 -1.92 -1.95 11.86
CA THR A 130 -0.53 -1.53 11.98
C THR A 130 0.41 -2.71 11.94
N VAL A 131 1.62 -2.45 11.44
CA VAL A 131 2.74 -3.39 11.40
C VAL A 131 4.00 -2.71 11.91
N SER A 132 4.91 -3.47 12.50
CA SER A 132 6.19 -2.94 12.97
C SER A 132 7.21 -2.81 11.85
N ASP A 133 8.22 -1.97 12.05
CA ASP A 133 9.35 -1.86 11.12
C ASP A 133 10.12 -3.18 10.97
N GLU A 134 10.19 -3.99 12.03
CA GLU A 134 10.80 -5.31 12.00
C GLU A 134 10.01 -6.27 11.10
N GLU A 135 8.67 -6.33 11.24
CA GLU A 135 7.80 -7.12 10.37
C GLU A 135 7.97 -6.70 8.90
N ILE A 136 7.98 -5.39 8.63
CA ILE A 136 8.15 -4.83 7.29
C ILE A 136 9.46 -5.29 6.64
N LEU A 137 10.58 -5.15 7.35
CA LEU A 137 11.90 -5.49 6.82
C LEU A 137 12.06 -6.99 6.61
N ASN A 138 11.62 -7.80 7.57
CA ASN A 138 11.66 -9.27 7.48
C ASN A 138 10.82 -9.78 6.29
N ASP A 139 9.63 -9.23 6.10
CA ASP A 139 8.73 -9.63 5.04
C ASP A 139 9.20 -9.12 3.66
N ARG A 140 9.79 -7.94 3.59
CA ARG A 140 10.46 -7.46 2.36
C ARG A 140 11.55 -8.43 1.91
N ASP A 141 12.41 -8.83 2.85
CA ASP A 141 13.52 -9.73 2.57
C ASP A 141 13.02 -11.15 2.25
N PHE A 142 11.95 -11.60 2.88
CA PHE A 142 11.30 -12.88 2.59
C PHE A 142 10.76 -12.92 1.15
N ILE A 143 9.96 -11.93 0.74
CA ILE A 143 9.39 -11.87 -0.63
C ILE A 143 10.51 -11.77 -1.67
N SER A 144 11.53 -10.96 -1.40
CA SER A 144 12.67 -10.83 -2.29
C SER A 144 13.39 -12.16 -2.54
N LYS A 145 13.53 -13.00 -1.51
CA LYS A 145 14.16 -14.32 -1.62
C LYS A 145 13.26 -15.37 -2.27
N GLN A 146 11.96 -15.34 -1.98
CA GLN A 146 11.01 -16.35 -2.47
C GLN A 146 10.55 -16.07 -3.91
N ASP A 147 10.20 -14.83 -4.20
CA ASP A 147 9.55 -14.44 -5.45
C ASP A 147 10.43 -13.58 -6.35
N GLY A 148 11.65 -13.21 -5.90
CA GLY A 148 12.53 -12.30 -6.63
C GLY A 148 12.00 -10.87 -6.73
N LEU A 149 10.97 -10.51 -5.95
CA LEU A 149 10.34 -9.21 -5.99
C LEU A 149 10.89 -8.30 -4.88
N LEU A 150 11.71 -7.33 -5.24
CA LEU A 150 12.22 -6.34 -4.31
C LEU A 150 11.20 -5.20 -4.13
N MET A 151 10.33 -5.35 -3.14
CA MET A 151 9.30 -4.36 -2.79
C MET A 151 9.89 -3.17 -2.02
N CYS A 152 9.23 -2.01 -2.11
CA CYS A 152 9.46 -0.94 -1.16
C CYS A 152 8.94 -1.31 0.24
N PRO A 153 9.42 -0.67 1.32
CA PRO A 153 8.93 -0.95 2.67
C PRO A 153 7.41 -0.79 2.83
N GLU A 154 6.81 0.19 2.13
CA GLU A 154 5.37 0.41 2.13
C GLU A 154 4.61 -0.76 1.50
N GLY A 155 5.14 -1.32 0.39
CA GLY A 155 4.59 -2.52 -0.23
C GLY A 155 4.72 -3.74 0.69
N ALA A 156 5.89 -3.94 1.30
CA ALA A 156 6.11 -5.02 2.27
C ALA A 156 5.17 -4.91 3.48
N ALA A 157 4.88 -3.68 3.93
CA ALA A 157 3.91 -3.45 5.01
C ALA A 157 2.53 -4.04 4.71
N THR A 158 2.08 -4.02 3.44
CA THR A 158 0.79 -4.61 3.06
C THR A 158 0.80 -6.14 3.18
N PHE A 159 1.92 -6.78 2.87
CA PHE A 159 2.08 -8.23 3.05
C PHE A 159 2.14 -8.61 4.53
N SER A 160 2.89 -7.87 5.35
CA SER A 160 2.90 -8.06 6.80
C SER A 160 1.49 -7.89 7.40
N ALA A 161 0.75 -6.89 6.93
CA ALA A 161 -0.62 -6.64 7.34
C ALA A 161 -1.56 -7.79 6.94
N LEU A 162 -1.41 -8.36 5.75
CA LEU A 162 -2.18 -9.54 5.33
C LEU A 162 -1.90 -10.73 6.25
N LYS A 163 -0.63 -11.07 6.50
CA LYS A 163 -0.26 -12.16 7.42
C LYS A 163 -0.88 -11.99 8.80
N LYS A 164 -0.85 -10.77 9.31
CA LYS A 164 -1.44 -10.42 10.62
C LYS A 164 -2.96 -10.54 10.59
N SER A 165 -3.60 -10.08 9.51
CA SER A 165 -5.05 -10.15 9.33
C SER A 165 -5.57 -11.57 9.22
N LEU A 166 -4.86 -12.46 8.52
CA LEU A 166 -5.18 -13.88 8.46
C LEU A 166 -5.10 -14.55 9.83
N LYS A 167 -4.05 -14.26 10.62
CA LYS A 167 -3.91 -14.77 11.98
C LYS A 167 -5.02 -14.29 12.92
N GLN A 168 -5.53 -13.08 12.70
CA GLN A 168 -6.60 -12.49 13.50
C GLN A 168 -8.01 -12.85 13.01
N GLY A 169 -8.13 -13.60 11.91
CA GLY A 169 -9.42 -13.94 11.32
C GLY A 169 -10.17 -12.78 10.68
N LEU A 170 -9.48 -11.65 10.42
CA LEU A 170 -10.04 -10.48 9.74
C LEU A 170 -10.19 -10.70 8.23
N VAL A 171 -9.39 -11.60 7.68
CA VAL A 171 -9.41 -12.02 6.28
C VAL A 171 -9.37 -13.54 6.22
N SER A 172 -10.16 -14.11 5.32
CA SER A 172 -10.22 -15.55 5.08
C SER A 172 -9.25 -15.97 3.96
N ASN A 173 -8.76 -17.22 4.02
CA ASN A 173 -7.91 -17.79 2.95
C ASN A 173 -8.63 -17.92 1.60
N ASN A 174 -9.96 -17.84 1.56
CA ASN A 174 -10.75 -17.96 0.34
C ASN A 174 -11.03 -16.60 -0.32
N GLU A 175 -10.63 -15.49 0.30
CA GLU A 175 -10.85 -14.16 -0.25
C GLU A 175 -9.77 -13.80 -1.28
N LYS A 176 -10.20 -13.18 -2.37
CA LYS A 176 -9.29 -12.57 -3.36
C LYS A 176 -8.74 -11.28 -2.78
N VAL A 177 -7.42 -11.21 -2.58
CA VAL A 177 -6.74 -10.09 -1.94
C VAL A 177 -5.82 -9.39 -2.91
N VAL A 178 -5.82 -8.06 -2.91
CA VAL A 178 -4.83 -7.23 -3.60
C VAL A 178 -3.98 -6.50 -2.58
N LEU A 179 -2.66 -6.59 -2.75
CA LEU A 179 -1.66 -5.86 -1.98
C LEU A 179 -1.02 -4.81 -2.87
N PHE A 180 -1.11 -3.55 -2.49
CA PHE A 180 -0.50 -2.48 -3.26
C PHE A 180 1.00 -2.36 -2.98
N ASN A 181 1.83 -2.58 -4.01
CA ASN A 181 3.25 -2.26 -4.01
C ASN A 181 3.47 -0.93 -4.71
N CYS A 182 3.76 0.12 -3.95
CA CYS A 182 3.80 1.50 -4.45
C CYS A 182 5.09 1.87 -5.18
N ALA A 183 6.18 1.13 -4.97
CA ALA A 183 7.48 1.42 -5.54
C ALA A 183 8.44 0.22 -5.50
N SER A 184 9.55 0.34 -6.22
CA SER A 184 10.67 -0.59 -6.11
C SER A 184 11.47 -0.34 -4.83
N GLY A 185 11.95 -1.42 -4.20
CA GLY A 185 12.84 -1.37 -3.06
C GLY A 185 14.21 -0.74 -3.35
N LEU A 186 14.59 -0.61 -4.61
CA LEU A 186 15.84 0.06 -5.01
C LEU A 186 15.92 1.54 -4.60
N LYS A 187 14.81 2.15 -4.23
CA LYS A 187 14.75 3.54 -3.72
C LYS A 187 15.09 3.67 -2.24
N TYR A 188 15.29 2.56 -1.57
CA TYR A 188 15.49 2.49 -0.10
C TYR A 188 16.82 1.84 0.23
N PRO A 189 17.38 2.09 1.41
CA PRO A 189 18.52 1.34 1.89
C PRO A 189 18.20 -0.16 1.89
N LEU A 190 19.07 -0.94 1.29
CA LEU A 190 18.95 -2.40 1.27
C LEU A 190 19.55 -2.97 2.56
N SER A 191 19.06 -4.16 2.95
CA SER A 191 19.68 -4.95 4.01
C SER A 191 21.10 -5.34 3.59
N ASP A 192 22.02 -5.43 4.56
CA ASP A 192 23.36 -5.95 4.31
C ASP A 192 23.25 -7.40 3.80
N VAL A 193 23.82 -7.64 2.63
CA VAL A 193 23.87 -8.99 2.05
C VAL A 193 25.00 -9.76 2.70
N ASN A 194 24.66 -10.56 3.71
CA ASN A 194 25.63 -11.42 4.41
C ASN A 194 25.86 -12.79 3.73
N SER A 195 25.23 -13.06 2.59
CA SER A 195 25.39 -14.30 1.86
C SER A 195 25.68 -14.03 0.38
N TYR A 196 26.87 -14.47 -0.07
CA TYR A 196 27.19 -14.51 -1.46
C TYR A 196 26.58 -15.78 -2.06
N ILE A 197 25.82 -15.64 -3.17
CA ILE A 197 25.50 -16.80 -3.99
C ILE A 197 26.84 -17.26 -4.58
N ALA A 198 27.28 -18.47 -4.22
CA ALA A 198 28.43 -19.08 -4.87
C ALA A 198 28.08 -19.30 -6.34
N VAL A 199 28.47 -18.37 -7.19
CA VAL A 199 28.30 -18.50 -8.63
C VAL A 199 29.39 -19.43 -9.11
N SER A 200 29.08 -20.69 -9.41
CA SER A 200 29.92 -21.53 -10.24
C SER A 200 29.87 -20.96 -11.64
N TYR A 201 30.88 -20.17 -12.02
CA TYR A 201 31.05 -19.78 -13.41
C TYR A 201 31.32 -21.03 -14.23
N THR A 202 30.31 -21.54 -14.89
CA THR A 202 30.55 -22.34 -16.10
C THR A 202 31.05 -21.35 -17.13
N HIS A 203 32.37 -21.26 -17.30
CA HIS A 203 32.94 -20.56 -18.42
C HIS A 203 32.47 -21.25 -19.70
N LEU A 204 31.44 -20.69 -20.32
CA LEU A 204 31.27 -20.89 -21.77
C LEU A 204 32.51 -20.27 -22.38
N ARG A 205 33.47 -21.14 -22.76
CA ARG A 205 34.60 -20.72 -23.59
C ARG A 205 33.99 -20.08 -24.85
N ALA A 206 34.21 -18.79 -25.01
CA ALA A 206 33.95 -18.14 -26.25
C ALA A 206 34.81 -18.93 -27.29
N HIS A 207 34.16 -19.51 -28.30
CA HIS A 207 34.85 -20.03 -29.44
C HIS A 207 35.48 -18.82 -30.13
N GLU A 208 36.78 -18.64 -29.90
CA GLU A 208 37.56 -17.78 -30.75
C GLU A 208 37.47 -18.40 -32.15
N THR A 209 36.73 -17.76 -33.03
CA THR A 209 36.84 -18.04 -34.46
C THR A 209 38.19 -17.52 -34.90
N SER A 210 39.16 -18.43 -34.98
CA SER A 210 40.42 -18.17 -35.68
C SER A 210 40.09 -17.89 -37.16
N SER A 211 40.16 -16.62 -37.52
CA SER A 211 40.20 -16.23 -38.94
C SER A 211 41.53 -16.64 -39.52
N ASN A 212 41.51 -17.56 -40.47
CA ASN A 212 42.57 -17.71 -41.46
C ASN A 212 42.51 -16.56 -42.44
#